data_134619374130f69a26c2a4358d0461f7
#
_entry.id   134619374130f69a26c2a4358d0461f7
#
_cell.length_a   1.000
_cell.length_b   1.000
_cell.length_c   1.000
_cell.angle_alpha   90.00
_cell.angle_beta   90.00
_cell.angle_gamma   90.00
#
_symmetry.space_group_name_H-M   'P 1'
#
loop_
_entity.id
_entity.type
_entity.pdbx_description
1 polymer ?
#
loop_
_entity_poly.entity_id
_entity_poly.type
_entity_poly.pdbx_seq_one_letter_code
_entity_poly.pdbx_strand_id
1 'polypeptide(L)'
;MKLKRVTAVLLAGVMAMGLVACGSGSDTAADTTTSTSTATDTADDSESSDLLGSADATIHLKVGTTTAPDGHYVLGLVEMQKKLEEYSNGEMTLDIYPNSALGGESDMMDAVSMGTQDMVLSSTGPIPDFSSATDNWATLDLPYLFETAEDAYKVLDGEIGQGLLDEFQGSGIKAIGFWENGFRELTNNTKEVATPADLAGMK
;
A
#
# COMPACT_ATOMS: atom_id res chain seq x y z
N MET A 1 -48.04 25.08 15.04
CA MET A 1 -47.64 26.29 15.78
C MET A 1 -46.19 26.62 15.51
N LYS A 2 -45.98 27.76 14.85
CA LYS A 2 -44.80 28.63 14.73
C LYS A 2 -43.43 28.03 14.30
N LEU A 3 -43.20 28.19 13.01
CA LEU A 3 -42.00 28.40 12.24
C LEU A 3 -41.03 29.41 12.95
N LYS A 4 -39.72 29.06 13.06
CA LYS A 4 -38.68 30.11 13.19
C LYS A 4 -37.56 29.78 12.15
N ARG A 5 -37.58 30.60 11.11
CA ARG A 5 -36.50 30.81 10.16
C ARG A 5 -35.34 31.50 10.87
N VAL A 6 -34.11 31.04 10.73
CA VAL A 6 -32.91 31.83 11.03
C VAL A 6 -32.04 31.87 9.77
N THR A 7 -31.77 33.06 9.41
CA THR A 7 -31.23 33.68 8.23
C THR A 7 -29.75 33.33 8.02
N ALA A 8 -29.40 33.06 6.77
CA ALA A 8 -28.02 32.97 6.27
C ALA A 8 -27.31 34.32 6.35
N VAL A 9 -26.05 34.34 6.73
CA VAL A 9 -25.13 35.47 6.52
C VAL A 9 -23.97 34.98 5.66
N LEU A 10 -23.95 35.43 4.40
CA LEU A 10 -22.84 35.42 3.47
C LEU A 10 -21.76 36.39 3.96
N LEU A 11 -20.54 35.92 4.09
CA LEU A 11 -19.36 36.82 4.12
C LEU A 11 -18.44 36.45 2.99
N ALA A 12 -18.54 37.24 1.91
CA ALA A 12 -17.56 37.29 0.80
C ALA A 12 -16.43 38.20 1.24
N GLY A 13 -15.22 37.66 1.33
CA GLY A 13 -13.98 38.40 1.54
C GLY A 13 -13.08 38.33 0.34
N VAL A 14 -13.12 39.32 -0.51
CA VAL A 14 -12.17 39.60 -1.60
C VAL A 14 -10.88 40.15 -0.99
N MET A 15 -9.73 39.56 -1.28
CA MET A 15 -8.43 40.20 -1.09
C MET A 15 -7.66 40.19 -2.40
N ALA A 16 -7.52 41.40 -2.93
CA ALA A 16 -6.78 41.72 -4.11
C ALA A 16 -5.29 41.99 -3.81
N MET A 17 -4.47 41.60 -4.77
CA MET A 17 -3.24 42.22 -5.26
C MET A 17 -2.30 43.00 -4.33
N GLY A 18 -1.03 42.59 -4.35
CA GLY A 18 0.12 43.39 -3.99
C GLY A 18 1.33 43.03 -4.85
N LEU A 19 1.42 43.62 -6.04
CA LEU A 19 2.67 43.74 -6.82
C LEU A 19 3.48 44.87 -6.22
N VAL A 20 4.74 44.60 -5.85
CA VAL A 20 5.77 45.66 -5.72
C VAL A 20 6.99 45.21 -6.50
N ALA A 21 7.30 46.01 -7.48
CA ALA A 21 8.49 45.93 -8.33
C ALA A 21 9.57 46.90 -7.83
N CYS A 22 10.82 46.61 -8.27
CA CYS A 22 11.98 47.48 -8.40
C CYS A 22 12.88 47.73 -7.19
N GLY A 23 14.14 47.42 -7.43
CA GLY A 23 15.31 47.98 -6.76
C GLY A 23 16.61 47.37 -7.29
N SER A 24 17.26 48.11 -8.19
CA SER A 24 18.51 47.96 -8.92
C SER A 24 19.75 47.83 -7.99
N GLY A 25 20.77 47.05 -8.40
CA GLY A 25 22.14 47.14 -7.88
C GLY A 25 23.04 45.93 -8.19
N SER A 26 23.77 46.03 -9.28
CA SER A 26 25.12 45.58 -9.68
C SER A 26 25.86 44.38 -9.05
N ASP A 27 26.28 43.48 -9.96
CA ASP A 27 27.57 42.78 -10.11
C ASP A 27 28.04 41.75 -9.07
N THR A 28 28.05 40.48 -9.44
CA THR A 28 29.26 39.70 -9.74
C THR A 28 28.87 38.30 -10.19
N ALA A 29 29.47 37.85 -11.30
CA ALA A 29 29.23 36.55 -11.94
C ALA A 29 29.68 35.37 -11.08
N ALA A 30 28.82 34.34 -10.97
CA ALA A 30 29.21 32.96 -10.77
C ALA A 30 28.23 32.07 -11.54
N ASP A 31 28.77 31.45 -12.56
CA ASP A 31 28.16 30.47 -13.44
C ASP A 31 27.68 29.28 -12.63
N THR A 32 26.37 29.12 -12.53
CA THR A 32 25.76 27.86 -12.02
C THR A 32 24.78 27.40 -13.08
N THR A 33 25.25 26.45 -13.86
CA THR A 33 24.47 25.71 -14.84
C THR A 33 23.31 24.99 -14.13
N THR A 34 22.14 25.60 -14.13
CA THR A 34 20.91 24.92 -13.71
C THR A 34 20.47 24.04 -14.88
N SER A 35 20.79 22.74 -14.76
CA SER A 35 20.21 21.71 -15.61
C SER A 35 18.76 21.55 -15.23
N THR A 36 17.86 22.19 -15.96
CA THR A 36 16.43 21.87 -15.91
C THR A 36 16.24 20.54 -16.63
N SER A 37 16.26 19.44 -15.87
CA SER A 37 15.78 18.17 -16.36
C SER A 37 14.26 18.25 -16.44
N THR A 38 13.75 18.51 -17.62
CA THR A 38 12.36 18.24 -17.96
C THR A 38 12.22 16.72 -17.99
N ALA A 39 11.84 16.11 -16.87
CA ALA A 39 11.34 14.77 -16.86
C ALA A 39 10.02 14.79 -17.63
N THR A 40 10.07 14.34 -18.87
CA THR A 40 8.86 13.99 -19.62
C THR A 40 8.41 12.66 -19.04
N ASP A 41 7.55 12.72 -18.04
CA ASP A 41 6.81 11.59 -17.51
C ASP A 41 5.78 11.18 -18.58
N THR A 42 6.22 10.39 -19.54
CA THR A 42 5.33 9.55 -20.34
C THR A 42 5.10 8.30 -19.49
N ALA A 43 4.26 8.41 -18.44
CA ALA A 43 3.61 7.27 -17.85
C ALA A 43 2.83 6.60 -19.00
N ASP A 44 3.15 5.35 -19.24
CA ASP A 44 2.45 4.51 -20.20
C ASP A 44 1.02 4.29 -19.65
N ASP A 45 0.06 5.03 -20.18
CA ASP A 45 -1.35 5.04 -19.78
C ASP A 45 -2.04 3.68 -20.03
N SER A 46 -1.35 2.74 -20.70
CA SER A 46 -1.88 1.42 -21.03
C SER A 46 -1.77 0.41 -19.89
N GLU A 47 -0.76 0.47 -19.01
CA GLU A 47 -0.63 -0.42 -17.86
C GLU A 47 -1.63 -0.09 -16.72
N SER A 48 -2.11 1.15 -16.66
CA SER A 48 -3.05 1.56 -15.61
C SER A 48 -4.48 1.07 -15.85
N SER A 49 -4.87 0.80 -17.10
CA SER A 49 -6.23 0.35 -17.43
C SER A 49 -6.47 -1.11 -17.04
N ASP A 50 -5.44 -1.96 -17.10
CA ASP A 50 -5.55 -3.40 -16.81
C ASP A 50 -5.63 -3.71 -15.29
N LEU A 51 -5.31 -2.73 -14.45
CA LEU A 51 -5.40 -2.85 -12.99
C LEU A 51 -6.77 -2.44 -12.44
N LEU A 52 -7.55 -1.70 -13.22
CA LEU A 52 -8.95 -1.43 -12.90
C LEU A 52 -9.81 -2.54 -13.50
N GLY A 53 -10.71 -3.06 -12.70
CA GLY A 53 -11.59 -4.15 -13.11
C GLY A 53 -12.57 -3.78 -14.21
N SER A 54 -13.33 -4.77 -14.69
CA SER A 54 -14.32 -4.59 -15.73
C SER A 54 -15.32 -3.49 -15.38
N ALA A 55 -15.47 -2.49 -16.25
CA ALA A 55 -16.41 -1.39 -16.07
C ALA A 55 -17.89 -1.84 -16.06
N ASP A 56 -18.17 -3.06 -16.54
CA ASP A 56 -19.51 -3.65 -16.56
C ASP A 56 -19.87 -4.36 -15.23
N ALA A 57 -18.91 -4.57 -14.33
CA ALA A 57 -19.16 -5.16 -13.02
C ALA A 57 -20.02 -4.23 -12.15
N THR A 58 -20.91 -4.83 -11.37
CA THR A 58 -21.79 -4.07 -10.45
C THR A 58 -21.15 -3.88 -9.07
N ILE A 59 -20.17 -4.72 -8.71
CA ILE A 59 -19.45 -4.68 -7.44
C ILE A 59 -17.96 -4.56 -7.75
N HIS A 60 -17.39 -3.43 -7.36
CA HIS A 60 -15.97 -3.14 -7.45
C HIS A 60 -15.35 -3.23 -6.06
N LEU A 61 -14.43 -4.17 -5.85
CA LEU A 61 -13.68 -4.31 -4.60
C LEU A 61 -12.33 -3.59 -4.75
N LYS A 62 -12.14 -2.56 -3.97
CA LYS A 62 -10.92 -1.76 -3.95
C LYS A 62 -9.84 -2.45 -3.12
N VAL A 63 -8.77 -2.91 -3.77
CA VAL A 63 -7.63 -3.57 -3.12
C VAL A 63 -6.36 -2.74 -3.26
N GLY A 64 -5.68 -2.49 -2.14
CA GLY A 64 -4.40 -1.77 -2.12
C GLY A 64 -3.23 -2.65 -1.73
N THR A 65 -2.05 -2.33 -2.27
CA THR A 65 -0.76 -2.91 -1.87
C THR A 65 0.37 -1.89 -2.03
N THR A 66 1.44 -2.05 -1.27
CA THR A 66 2.64 -1.21 -1.37
C THR A 66 3.57 -1.63 -2.51
N THR A 67 3.34 -2.80 -3.10
CA THR A 67 4.16 -3.39 -4.16
C THR A 67 4.01 -2.64 -5.48
N ALA A 68 5.08 -2.58 -6.27
CA ALA A 68 5.09 -1.98 -7.60
C ALA A 68 4.14 -2.71 -8.59
N PRO A 69 3.68 -2.06 -9.67
CA PRO A 69 2.73 -2.65 -10.61
C PRO A 69 3.19 -3.96 -11.26
N ASP A 70 4.48 -4.11 -11.47
CA ASP A 70 5.12 -5.32 -12.02
C ASP A 70 5.50 -6.35 -10.94
N GLY A 71 5.20 -6.06 -9.68
CA GLY A 71 5.53 -6.93 -8.56
C GLY A 71 4.64 -8.17 -8.47
N HIS A 72 5.20 -9.23 -7.89
CA HIS A 72 4.53 -10.53 -7.78
C HIS A 72 3.14 -10.48 -7.10
N TYR A 73 2.95 -9.59 -6.12
CA TYR A 73 1.65 -9.40 -5.48
C TYR A 73 0.61 -8.85 -6.45
N VAL A 74 0.98 -7.85 -7.26
CA VAL A 74 0.07 -7.27 -8.25
C VAL A 74 -0.27 -8.29 -9.33
N LEU A 75 0.71 -9.06 -9.82
CA LEU A 75 0.45 -10.15 -10.76
C LEU A 75 -0.54 -11.18 -10.19
N GLY A 76 -0.39 -11.54 -8.92
CA GLY A 76 -1.33 -12.40 -8.22
C GLY A 76 -2.73 -11.79 -8.07
N LEU A 77 -2.82 -10.49 -7.77
CA LEU A 77 -4.10 -9.77 -7.69
C LEU A 77 -4.81 -9.71 -9.06
N VAL A 78 -4.06 -9.55 -10.16
CA VAL A 78 -4.62 -9.62 -11.53
C VAL A 78 -5.20 -11.01 -11.81
N GLU A 79 -4.54 -12.09 -11.39
CA GLU A 79 -5.11 -13.43 -11.53
C GLU A 79 -6.33 -13.64 -10.63
N MET A 80 -6.31 -13.09 -9.42
CA MET A 80 -7.47 -13.10 -8.51
C MET A 80 -8.65 -12.32 -9.11
N GLN A 81 -8.42 -11.16 -9.72
CA GLN A 81 -9.42 -10.36 -10.43
C GLN A 81 -10.10 -11.19 -11.51
N LYS A 82 -9.32 -11.82 -12.42
CA LYS A 82 -9.85 -12.69 -13.48
C LYS A 82 -10.71 -13.83 -12.92
N LYS A 83 -10.26 -14.46 -11.84
CA LYS A 83 -11.01 -15.55 -11.21
C LYS A 83 -12.28 -15.05 -10.53
N LEU A 84 -12.23 -13.89 -9.88
CA LEU A 84 -13.40 -13.28 -9.28
C LEU A 84 -14.46 -12.95 -10.33
N GLU A 85 -14.07 -12.37 -11.46
CA GLU A 85 -14.96 -12.09 -12.59
C GLU A 85 -15.54 -13.39 -13.17
N GLU A 86 -14.72 -14.43 -13.37
CA GLU A 86 -15.17 -15.73 -13.85
C GLU A 86 -16.23 -16.35 -12.90
N TYR A 87 -15.93 -16.40 -11.59
CA TYR A 87 -16.80 -17.08 -10.62
C TYR A 87 -18.07 -16.29 -10.29
N SER A 88 -18.03 -14.97 -10.41
CA SER A 88 -19.18 -14.11 -10.22
C SER A 88 -20.01 -13.89 -11.49
N ASN A 89 -19.66 -14.51 -12.62
CA ASN A 89 -20.24 -14.26 -13.94
C ASN A 89 -20.19 -12.78 -14.34
N GLY A 90 -19.10 -12.09 -13.98
CA GLY A 90 -18.88 -10.68 -14.28
C GLY A 90 -19.57 -9.70 -13.32
N GLU A 91 -20.24 -10.19 -12.26
CA GLU A 91 -20.89 -9.28 -11.29
C GLU A 91 -19.89 -8.57 -10.37
N MET A 92 -18.74 -9.18 -10.10
CA MET A 92 -17.72 -8.65 -9.18
C MET A 92 -16.38 -8.52 -9.88
N THR A 93 -15.64 -7.47 -9.53
CA THR A 93 -14.26 -7.27 -9.98
C THR A 93 -13.38 -6.69 -8.86
N LEU A 94 -12.05 -6.66 -9.09
CA LEU A 94 -11.10 -5.94 -8.24
C LEU A 94 -10.63 -4.67 -8.94
N ASP A 95 -10.58 -3.57 -8.21
CA ASP A 95 -9.83 -2.38 -8.60
C ASP A 95 -8.51 -2.39 -7.81
N ILE A 96 -7.38 -2.61 -8.50
CA ILE A 96 -6.07 -2.85 -7.92
C ILE A 96 -5.29 -1.53 -7.85
N TYR A 97 -4.84 -1.16 -6.65
CA TYR A 97 -4.09 0.06 -6.37
C TYR A 97 -2.69 -0.28 -5.83
N PRO A 98 -1.68 -0.37 -6.70
CA PRO A 98 -0.29 -0.64 -6.33
C PRO A 98 0.44 0.61 -5.83
N ASN A 99 1.75 0.47 -5.52
CA ASN A 99 2.65 1.57 -5.17
C ASN A 99 2.18 2.44 -4.00
N SER A 100 1.51 1.86 -3.01
CA SER A 100 0.96 2.64 -1.89
C SER A 100 -0.02 3.74 -2.32
N ALA A 101 -0.71 3.58 -3.46
CA ALA A 101 -1.63 4.59 -3.98
C ALA A 101 -2.79 4.91 -3.01
N LEU A 102 -3.11 3.98 -2.10
CA LEU A 102 -4.12 4.16 -1.05
C LEU A 102 -3.51 4.40 0.35
N GLY A 103 -2.20 4.62 0.44
CA GLY A 103 -1.47 4.82 1.70
C GLY A 103 -0.51 3.69 2.03
N GLY A 104 0.12 3.76 3.21
CA GLY A 104 0.96 2.68 3.76
C GLY A 104 0.14 1.47 4.19
N GLU A 105 0.81 0.35 4.50
CA GLU A 105 0.12 -0.89 4.88
C GLU A 105 -0.77 -0.70 6.12
N SER A 106 -0.28 -0.01 7.15
CA SER A 106 -1.06 0.30 8.35
C SER A 106 -2.27 1.19 8.03
N ASP A 107 -2.08 2.24 7.20
CA ASP A 107 -3.18 3.13 6.81
C ASP A 107 -4.28 2.36 6.05
N MET A 108 -3.87 1.45 5.16
CA MET A 108 -4.81 0.61 4.41
C MET A 108 -5.52 -0.41 5.30
N MET A 109 -4.85 -1.00 6.31
CA MET A 109 -5.48 -1.89 7.29
C MET A 109 -6.53 -1.14 8.10
N ASP A 110 -6.23 0.06 8.57
CA ASP A 110 -7.19 0.93 9.25
C ASP A 110 -8.39 1.27 8.35
N ALA A 111 -8.13 1.59 7.08
CA ALA A 111 -9.18 1.90 6.10
C ALA A 111 -10.12 0.70 5.86
N VAL A 112 -9.58 -0.53 5.78
CA VAL A 112 -10.39 -1.76 5.67
C VAL A 112 -11.20 -1.99 6.94
N SER A 113 -10.59 -1.84 8.11
CA SER A 113 -11.28 -1.98 9.40
C SER A 113 -12.45 -1.01 9.55
N MET A 114 -12.32 0.20 9.02
CA MET A 114 -13.36 1.24 9.01
C MET A 114 -14.37 1.10 7.87
N GLY A 115 -14.15 0.18 6.93
CA GLY A 115 -15.02 -0.03 5.76
C GLY A 115 -14.93 1.06 4.68
N THR A 116 -13.84 1.83 4.63
CA THR A 116 -13.58 2.84 3.59
C THR A 116 -12.75 2.29 2.43
N GLN A 117 -12.15 1.14 2.61
CA GLN A 117 -11.47 0.31 1.63
C GLN A 117 -11.94 -1.14 1.80
N ASP A 118 -12.01 -1.92 0.71
CA ASP A 118 -12.57 -3.27 0.77
C ASP A 118 -11.52 -4.32 1.13
N MET A 119 -10.30 -4.20 0.59
CA MET A 119 -9.25 -5.19 0.75
C MET A 119 -7.87 -4.54 0.84
N VAL A 120 -6.95 -5.22 1.52
CA VAL A 120 -5.52 -4.89 1.55
C VAL A 120 -4.69 -6.17 1.42
N LEU A 121 -3.63 -6.10 0.63
CA LEU A 121 -2.58 -7.11 0.62
C LEU A 121 -1.35 -6.50 1.30
N SER A 122 -1.13 -6.88 2.55
CA SER A 122 -0.10 -6.34 3.44
C SER A 122 0.96 -7.38 3.76
N SER A 123 2.16 -6.93 4.09
CA SER A 123 3.17 -7.78 4.74
C SER A 123 2.75 -8.11 6.19
N THR A 124 3.46 -9.06 6.81
CA THR A 124 3.23 -9.46 8.21
C THR A 124 3.65 -8.39 9.22
N GLY A 125 4.64 -7.55 8.86
CA GLY A 125 5.27 -6.60 9.76
C GLY A 125 4.34 -5.65 10.53
N PRO A 126 3.39 -4.96 9.89
CA PRO A 126 2.49 -4.03 10.57
C PRO A 126 1.34 -4.72 11.33
N ILE A 127 1.12 -6.02 11.13
CA ILE A 127 -0.05 -6.73 11.70
C ILE A 127 -0.05 -6.74 13.24
N PRO A 128 1.07 -7.00 13.94
CA PRO A 128 1.09 -6.96 15.40
C PRO A 128 0.71 -5.60 15.99
N ASP A 129 1.04 -4.52 15.30
CA ASP A 129 0.74 -3.15 15.77
C ASP A 129 -0.72 -2.75 15.54
N PHE A 130 -1.45 -3.50 14.70
CA PHE A 130 -2.84 -3.21 14.38
C PHE A 130 -3.79 -3.46 15.55
N SER A 131 -3.59 -4.56 16.28
CA SER A 131 -4.43 -4.95 17.41
C SER A 131 -3.68 -5.88 18.36
N SER A 132 -3.89 -5.74 19.67
CA SER A 132 -3.35 -6.70 20.65
C SER A 132 -3.84 -8.14 20.43
N ALA A 133 -4.91 -8.35 19.69
CA ALA A 133 -5.38 -9.69 19.32
C ALA A 133 -4.49 -10.34 18.24
N THR A 134 -3.71 -9.54 17.50
CA THR A 134 -2.84 -9.98 16.40
C THR A 134 -1.35 -10.04 16.80
N ASP A 135 -1.02 -9.97 18.09
CA ASP A 135 0.37 -9.98 18.58
C ASP A 135 1.15 -11.24 18.15
N ASN A 136 0.48 -12.39 18.00
CA ASN A 136 1.15 -13.64 17.61
C ASN A 136 1.72 -13.60 16.19
N TRP A 137 1.23 -12.71 15.33
CA TRP A 137 1.77 -12.52 13.99
C TRP A 137 3.23 -12.10 13.97
N ALA A 138 3.71 -11.43 15.04
CA ALA A 138 5.13 -11.10 15.21
C ALA A 138 6.04 -12.34 15.15
N THR A 139 5.51 -13.52 15.42
CA THR A 139 6.26 -14.78 15.33
C THR A 139 6.71 -15.06 13.90
N LEU A 140 5.92 -14.65 12.90
CA LEU A 140 6.25 -14.88 11.48
C LEU A 140 7.44 -14.05 11.00
N ASP A 141 7.80 -12.99 11.71
CA ASP A 141 8.95 -12.13 11.39
C ASP A 141 10.25 -12.57 12.10
N LEU A 142 10.22 -13.69 12.84
CA LEU A 142 11.43 -14.24 13.47
C LEU A 142 12.43 -14.71 12.41
N PRO A 143 13.70 -14.30 12.51
CA PRO A 143 14.73 -14.78 11.59
C PRO A 143 14.88 -16.30 11.64
N TYR A 144 15.04 -16.91 10.46
CA TYR A 144 15.29 -18.36 10.31
C TYR A 144 14.15 -19.26 10.84
N LEU A 145 12.92 -18.75 10.91
CA LEU A 145 11.76 -19.52 11.36
C LEU A 145 11.47 -20.72 10.43
N PHE A 146 11.60 -20.52 9.13
CA PHE A 146 11.40 -21.56 8.12
C PHE A 146 12.69 -21.77 7.32
N GLU A 147 13.03 -23.04 7.01
CA GLU A 147 14.16 -23.39 6.16
C GLU A 147 13.78 -23.34 4.67
N THR A 148 12.54 -23.70 4.36
CA THR A 148 12.01 -23.72 3.00
C THR A 148 10.62 -23.10 2.92
N ALA A 149 10.20 -22.71 1.71
CA ALA A 149 8.84 -22.22 1.47
C ALA A 149 7.80 -23.33 1.77
N GLU A 150 8.10 -24.58 1.42
CA GLU A 150 7.21 -25.72 1.69
C GLU A 150 6.97 -25.95 3.19
N ASP A 151 7.95 -25.64 4.04
CA ASP A 151 7.76 -25.74 5.50
C ASP A 151 6.85 -24.60 6.00
N ALA A 152 6.99 -23.39 5.43
CA ALA A 152 6.07 -22.29 5.71
C ALA A 152 4.64 -22.64 5.28
N TYR A 153 4.45 -23.19 4.08
CA TYR A 153 3.11 -23.58 3.59
C TYR A 153 2.45 -24.61 4.48
N LYS A 154 3.19 -25.68 4.90
CA LYS A 154 2.63 -26.70 5.80
C LYS A 154 2.11 -26.12 7.10
N VAL A 155 2.75 -25.08 7.63
CA VAL A 155 2.33 -24.43 8.87
C VAL A 155 1.19 -23.44 8.62
N LEU A 156 1.31 -22.60 7.59
CA LEU A 156 0.37 -21.51 7.33
C LEU A 156 -0.94 -22.00 6.68
N ASP A 157 -0.89 -23.07 5.90
CA ASP A 157 -2.10 -23.70 5.36
C ASP A 157 -2.78 -24.67 6.35
N GLY A 158 -2.17 -24.86 7.54
CA GLY A 158 -2.66 -25.72 8.60
C GLY A 158 -3.40 -24.99 9.72
N GLU A 159 -3.58 -25.70 10.84
CA GLU A 159 -4.30 -25.20 12.03
C GLU A 159 -3.65 -23.92 12.63
N ILE A 160 -2.32 -23.81 12.58
CA ILE A 160 -1.60 -22.64 13.11
C ILE A 160 -1.93 -21.41 12.28
N GLY A 161 -1.84 -21.52 10.95
CA GLY A 161 -2.19 -20.42 10.08
C GLY A 161 -3.67 -20.04 10.18
N GLN A 162 -4.57 -21.01 10.26
CA GLN A 162 -5.99 -20.70 10.49
C GLN A 162 -6.19 -19.98 11.82
N GLY A 163 -5.48 -20.37 12.87
CA GLY A 163 -5.51 -19.68 14.16
C GLY A 163 -5.09 -18.22 14.06
N LEU A 164 -4.02 -17.93 13.32
CA LEU A 164 -3.57 -16.55 13.06
C LEU A 164 -4.62 -15.74 12.27
N LEU A 165 -5.22 -16.32 11.22
CA LEU A 165 -6.29 -15.64 10.47
C LEU A 165 -7.50 -15.31 11.36
N ASP A 166 -7.83 -16.20 12.30
CA ASP A 166 -8.95 -16.03 13.23
C ASP A 166 -8.70 -14.93 14.28
N GLU A 167 -7.44 -14.54 14.54
CA GLU A 167 -7.10 -13.43 15.45
C GLU A 167 -7.65 -12.07 15.00
N PHE A 168 -7.96 -11.90 13.72
CA PHE A 168 -8.65 -10.72 13.22
C PHE A 168 -10.13 -10.66 13.59
N GLN A 169 -10.69 -11.69 14.19
CA GLN A 169 -12.11 -11.73 14.51
C GLN A 169 -12.50 -10.59 15.47
N GLY A 170 -13.48 -9.78 15.08
CA GLY A 170 -13.92 -8.63 15.85
C GLY A 170 -13.13 -7.32 15.63
N SER A 171 -12.08 -7.33 14.80
CA SER A 171 -11.27 -6.15 14.49
C SER A 171 -11.85 -5.27 13.37
N GLY A 172 -12.93 -5.71 12.71
CA GLY A 172 -13.44 -5.09 11.49
C GLY A 172 -12.79 -5.63 10.21
N ILE A 173 -11.74 -6.46 10.34
CA ILE A 173 -11.07 -7.15 9.23
C ILE A 173 -11.37 -8.65 9.29
N LYS A 174 -11.49 -9.27 8.13
CA LYS A 174 -11.43 -10.71 7.96
C LYS A 174 -10.19 -11.05 7.14
N ALA A 175 -9.19 -11.67 7.77
CA ALA A 175 -8.07 -12.25 7.06
C ALA A 175 -8.55 -13.50 6.30
N ILE A 176 -8.17 -13.62 5.02
CA ILE A 176 -8.68 -14.64 4.11
C ILE A 176 -7.62 -15.64 3.64
N GLY A 177 -6.34 -15.36 3.87
CA GLY A 177 -5.26 -16.27 3.48
C GLY A 177 -3.90 -15.62 3.55
N PHE A 178 -2.87 -16.43 3.30
CA PHE A 178 -1.48 -16.02 3.23
C PHE A 178 -1.00 -16.01 1.78
N TRP A 179 -0.13 -15.04 1.47
CA TRP A 179 0.57 -14.97 0.20
C TRP A 179 2.07 -14.96 0.46
N GLU A 180 2.83 -15.59 -0.42
CA GLU A 180 4.27 -15.66 -0.28
C GLU A 180 4.93 -14.34 -0.67
N ASN A 181 5.80 -13.83 0.21
CA ASN A 181 6.70 -12.72 -0.08
C ASN A 181 8.13 -13.19 -0.42
N GLY A 182 8.44 -14.45 -0.19
CA GLY A 182 9.76 -15.05 -0.38
C GLY A 182 10.66 -14.86 0.84
N PHE A 183 11.93 -15.25 0.66
CA PHE A 183 12.95 -15.14 1.70
C PHE A 183 13.66 -13.78 1.63
N ARG A 184 14.06 -13.26 2.79
CA ARG A 184 14.87 -12.04 2.88
C ARG A 184 16.31 -12.37 2.56
N GLU A 185 16.90 -11.60 1.64
CA GLU A 185 18.31 -11.67 1.29
C GLU A 185 19.05 -10.44 1.84
N LEU A 186 20.25 -10.68 2.37
CA LEU A 186 21.13 -9.60 2.79
C LEU A 186 21.94 -9.10 1.61
N THR A 187 21.72 -7.87 1.21
CA THR A 187 22.52 -7.20 0.18
C THR A 187 23.35 -6.07 0.78
N ASN A 188 24.59 -5.93 0.35
CA ASN A 188 25.46 -4.82 0.73
C ASN A 188 26.54 -4.59 -0.34
N ASN A 189 27.18 -3.43 -0.33
CA ASN A 189 28.26 -3.04 -1.22
C ASN A 189 29.62 -2.87 -0.50
N THR A 190 29.73 -3.33 0.72
CA THR A 190 30.91 -3.08 1.59
C THR A 190 31.85 -4.26 1.62
N LYS A 191 31.35 -5.48 1.90
CA LYS A 191 32.14 -6.70 2.06
C LYS A 191 31.25 -7.93 1.99
N GLU A 192 31.86 -9.09 1.76
CA GLU A 192 31.19 -10.38 1.91
C GLU A 192 30.75 -10.59 3.37
N VAL A 193 29.54 -11.13 3.54
CA VAL A 193 28.95 -11.49 4.83
C VAL A 193 28.62 -12.97 4.80
N ALA A 194 29.43 -13.77 5.50
CA ALA A 194 29.25 -15.21 5.61
C ALA A 194 28.74 -15.62 7.00
N THR A 195 28.99 -14.80 8.02
CA THR A 195 28.60 -15.07 9.41
C THR A 195 27.99 -13.83 10.07
N PRO A 196 27.20 -13.98 11.15
CA PRO A 196 26.68 -12.84 11.89
C PRO A 196 27.76 -11.88 12.40
N ALA A 197 28.96 -12.38 12.72
CA ALA A 197 30.08 -11.56 13.15
C ALA A 197 30.53 -10.56 12.08
N ASP A 198 30.34 -10.89 10.81
CA ASP A 198 30.71 -10.02 9.69
C ASP A 198 29.82 -8.77 9.61
N LEU A 199 28.67 -8.76 10.25
CA LEU A 199 27.76 -7.59 10.32
C LEU A 199 28.26 -6.51 11.31
N ALA A 200 29.22 -6.83 12.16
CA ALA A 200 29.73 -5.89 13.14
C ALA A 200 30.28 -4.62 12.48
N GLY A 201 29.74 -3.47 12.87
CA GLY A 201 30.16 -2.15 12.36
C GLY A 201 29.56 -1.78 11.00
N MET A 202 28.72 -2.61 10.38
CA MET A 202 27.92 -2.27 9.19
C MET A 202 26.71 -1.42 9.61
N LYS A 203 26.34 -0.46 8.74
CA LYS A 203 25.15 0.37 8.90
C LYS A 203 24.24 0.16 7.69
#